data_de4ed142f102e212f324a6d7e62c9f7e
#
_entry.id   de4ed142f102e212f324a6d7e62c9f7e
#
_cell.length_a   1.000
_cell.length_b   1.000
_cell.length_c   1.000
_cell.angle_alpha   90.00
_cell.angle_beta   90.00
_cell.angle_gamma   90.00
#
_symmetry.space_group_name_H-M   'P 1'
#
loop_
_entity.id
_entity.type
_entity.pdbx_description
1 polymer ?
#
loop_
_entity_poly.entity_id
_entity_poly.type
_entity_poly.pdbx_seq_one_letter_code
_entity_poly.pdbx_strand_id
1 'polypeptide(L)' 'MPTFTQEEINLIFIYNGGVREWLIDDLKNMVSWLSEEETELRDLAEGVIDKLSAMTDHEFADISKTLVPDFMKE' A
#
# COMPACT_ATOMS: atom_id res chain seq x y z
N MET A 1 -2.83 -4.13 -15.63
CA MET A 1 -3.11 -3.22 -14.53
C MET A 1 -2.83 -3.93 -13.21
N PRO A 2 -2.03 -3.36 -12.32
CA PRO A 2 -1.75 -4.03 -11.05
C PRO A 2 -3.02 -4.12 -10.21
N THR A 3 -3.19 -5.26 -9.56
CA THR A 3 -4.29 -5.46 -8.63
C THR A 3 -3.71 -5.68 -7.23
N PHE A 4 -4.41 -5.18 -6.23
CA PHE A 4 -3.99 -5.33 -4.85
C PHE A 4 -4.73 -6.48 -4.18
N THR A 5 -4.00 -7.24 -3.36
CA THR A 5 -4.62 -8.24 -2.50
C THR A 5 -5.35 -7.54 -1.35
N GLN A 6 -6.19 -8.27 -0.63
CA GLN A 6 -6.90 -7.69 0.51
C GLN A 6 -5.91 -7.20 1.59
N GLU A 7 -4.85 -7.95 1.83
CA GLU A 7 -3.82 -7.55 2.79
C GLU A 7 -3.12 -6.26 2.37
N GLU A 8 -2.85 -6.12 1.07
CA GLU A 8 -2.25 -4.90 0.53
C GLU A 8 -3.21 -3.72 0.65
N ILE A 9 -4.50 -3.94 0.39
CA ILE A 9 -5.53 -2.91 0.53
C ILE A 9 -5.59 -2.42 1.97
N ASN A 10 -5.58 -3.33 2.93
CA ASN A 10 -5.59 -2.97 4.35
C ASN A 10 -4.38 -2.11 4.71
N LEU A 11 -3.20 -2.49 4.23
CA LEU A 11 -1.98 -1.74 4.48
C LEU A 11 -2.04 -0.34 3.88
N ILE A 12 -2.54 -0.22 2.66
CA ILE A 12 -2.72 1.08 2.00
C ILE A 12 -3.59 2.01 2.84
N PHE A 13 -4.70 1.50 3.35
CA PHE A 13 -5.63 2.32 4.13
C PHE A 13 -5.08 2.73 5.49
N ILE A 14 -4.21 1.91 6.08
CA ILE A 14 -3.57 2.26 7.35
C ILE A 14 -2.62 3.46 7.18
N TYR A 15 -1.90 3.51 6.07
CA TYR A 15 -0.88 4.54 5.83
C TYR A 15 -1.31 5.60 4.83
N ASN A 16 -2.54 5.53 4.33
CA ASN A 16 -2.98 6.41 3.25
C ASN A 16 -3.20 7.84 3.70
N GLY A 17 -2.32 8.72 3.21
CA GLY A 17 -2.47 10.17 3.38
C GLY A 17 -3.20 10.84 2.22
N GLY A 18 -3.74 10.06 1.28
CA GLY A 18 -4.47 10.57 0.14
C GLY A 18 -3.61 10.88 -1.09
N VAL A 19 -2.29 10.79 -0.98
CA VAL A 19 -1.36 11.05 -2.06
C VAL A 19 -0.46 9.85 -2.26
N ARG A 20 -0.38 9.38 -3.51
CA ARG A 20 0.41 8.18 -3.85
C ARG A 20 1.87 8.30 -3.41
N GLU A 21 2.51 9.41 -3.69
CA GLU A 21 3.91 9.63 -3.35
C GLU A 21 4.14 9.61 -1.83
N TRP A 22 3.23 10.20 -1.08
CA TRP A 22 3.32 10.18 0.39
C TRP A 22 3.14 8.78 0.94
N LEU A 23 2.23 8.01 0.34
CA LEU A 23 2.01 6.63 0.73
C LEU A 23 3.27 5.79 0.47
N ILE A 24 3.90 5.96 -0.68
CA ILE A 24 5.15 5.27 -1.01
C ILE A 24 6.23 5.62 0.01
N ASP A 25 6.38 6.90 0.33
CA ASP A 25 7.37 7.35 1.31
C ASP A 25 7.11 6.78 2.69
N ASP A 26 5.85 6.77 3.12
CA ASP A 26 5.47 6.21 4.42
C ASP A 26 5.78 4.72 4.49
N LEU A 27 5.47 3.99 3.43
CA LEU A 27 5.75 2.55 3.38
C LEU A 27 7.24 2.26 3.38
N LYS A 28 8.03 3.03 2.64
CA LYS A 28 9.48 2.89 2.64
C LYS A 28 10.06 3.17 4.02
N ASN A 29 9.55 4.19 4.68
CA ASN A 29 9.96 4.55 6.01
C ASN A 29 9.64 3.43 7.01
N MET A 30 8.43 2.87 6.91
CA MET A 30 8.01 1.75 7.74
C MET A 30 8.92 0.54 7.55
N VAL A 31 9.23 0.20 6.29
CA VAL A 31 10.13 -0.93 5.99
C VAL A 31 11.50 -0.74 6.64
N SER A 32 12.01 0.49 6.69
CA SER A 32 13.30 0.78 7.29
C SER A 32 13.33 0.52 8.81
N TRP A 33 12.17 0.49 9.45
CA TRP A 33 12.04 0.24 10.89
C TRP A 33 11.74 -1.22 11.22
N LEU A 34 11.50 -2.06 10.22
CA LEU A 34 11.18 -3.47 10.46
C LEU A 34 12.43 -4.25 10.86
N SER A 35 12.24 -5.20 11.79
CA SER A 35 13.30 -6.11 12.16
C SER A 35 13.50 -7.17 11.08
N GLU A 36 14.63 -7.90 11.15
CA GLU A 36 14.91 -8.97 10.20
C GLU A 36 13.89 -10.12 10.26
N GLU A 37 13.20 -10.24 11.38
CA GLU A 37 12.18 -11.30 11.57
C GLU A 37 10.85 -10.96 10.91
N GLU A 38 10.61 -9.70 10.59
CA GLU A 38 9.34 -9.24 10.01
C GLU A 38 9.35 -9.30 8.49
N THR A 39 9.76 -10.43 7.94
CA THR A 39 9.93 -10.60 6.50
C THR A 39 8.60 -10.57 5.74
N GLU A 40 7.54 -11.14 6.32
CA GLU A 40 6.22 -11.16 5.66
C GLU A 40 5.68 -9.74 5.48
N LEU A 41 5.77 -8.93 6.52
CA LEU A 41 5.31 -7.54 6.44
C LEU A 41 6.19 -6.74 5.48
N ARG A 42 7.49 -6.98 5.50
CA ARG A 42 8.42 -6.33 4.56
C ARG A 42 8.07 -6.68 3.12
N ASP A 43 7.86 -7.97 2.82
CA ASP A 43 7.52 -8.42 1.48
C ASP A 43 6.19 -7.81 1.02
N LEU A 44 5.21 -7.75 1.91
CA LEU A 44 3.92 -7.14 1.62
C LEU A 44 4.07 -5.66 1.27
N ALA A 45 4.81 -4.93 2.11
CA ALA A 45 5.02 -3.49 1.90
C ALA A 45 5.81 -3.22 0.63
N GLU A 46 6.85 -4.00 0.37
CA GLU A 46 7.65 -3.85 -0.86
C GLU A 46 6.81 -4.14 -2.11
N GLY A 47 5.93 -5.13 -2.05
CA GLY A 47 5.00 -5.42 -3.13
C GLY A 47 4.07 -4.26 -3.41
N VAL A 48 3.55 -3.63 -2.37
CA VAL A 48 2.69 -2.45 -2.53
C VAL A 48 3.49 -1.28 -3.12
N ILE A 49 4.70 -1.04 -2.61
CA ILE A 49 5.57 0.02 -3.13
C ILE A 49 5.83 -0.18 -4.62
N ASP A 50 6.16 -1.41 -5.03
CA ASP A 50 6.42 -1.72 -6.43
C ASP A 50 5.20 -1.44 -7.31
N LYS A 51 4.02 -1.85 -6.85
CA LYS A 51 2.78 -1.61 -7.61
C LYS A 51 2.46 -0.12 -7.69
N LEU A 52 2.61 0.60 -6.58
CA LEU A 52 2.37 2.05 -6.57
C LEU A 52 3.36 2.78 -7.47
N SER A 53 4.63 2.35 -7.48
CA SER A 53 5.66 2.97 -8.31
C SER A 53 5.41 2.74 -9.80
N ALA A 54 4.73 1.65 -10.15
CA ALA A 54 4.43 1.31 -11.55
C ALA A 54 3.20 2.03 -12.09
N MET A 55 2.40 2.68 -11.24
CA MET A 55 1.20 3.37 -11.66
C MET A 55 1.35 4.89 -11.57
N THR A 56 0.48 5.60 -12.28
CA THR A 56 0.42 7.06 -12.23
C THR A 56 -0.48 7.51 -11.07
N ASP A 57 -0.39 8.80 -10.73
CA ASP A 57 -1.27 9.38 -9.72
C ASP A 57 -2.74 9.25 -10.12
N HIS A 58 -3.02 9.41 -11.41
CA HIS A 58 -4.38 9.28 -11.93
C HIS A 58 -4.90 7.84 -11.76
N GLU A 59 -4.07 6.86 -12.10
CA GLU A 59 -4.42 5.46 -11.93
C GLU A 59 -4.68 5.11 -10.47
N PHE A 60 -3.85 5.62 -9.58
CA PHE A 60 -4.04 5.41 -8.15
C PHE A 60 -5.33 6.04 -7.66
N ALA A 61 -5.64 7.25 -8.10
CA ALA A 61 -6.87 7.93 -7.73
C ALA A 61 -8.11 7.13 -8.15
N ASP A 62 -8.09 6.54 -9.34
CA ASP A 62 -9.19 5.72 -9.83
C ASP A 62 -9.34 4.43 -9.02
N ILE A 63 -8.24 3.75 -8.75
CA ILE A 63 -8.23 2.49 -7.99
C ILE A 63 -8.67 2.74 -6.54
N SER A 64 -8.17 3.81 -5.93
CA SER A 64 -8.45 4.08 -4.52
C SER A 64 -9.93 4.26 -4.21
N LYS A 65 -10.72 4.66 -5.20
CA LYS A 65 -12.17 4.80 -5.05
C LYS A 65 -12.86 3.45 -4.90
N THR A 66 -12.25 2.37 -5.36
CA THR A 66 -12.83 1.02 -5.35
C THR A 66 -12.25 0.14 -4.26
N LEU A 67 -11.16 0.55 -3.61
CA LEU A 67 -10.53 -0.24 -2.56
C LEU A 67 -11.33 -0.15 -1.27
N VAL A 68 -11.62 -1.32 -0.68
CA VAL A 68 -12.34 -1.40 0.60
C VAL A 68 -11.55 -2.31 1.53
N PRO A 69 -11.00 -1.78 2.63
CA PRO A 69 -10.27 -2.62 3.60
C PRO A 69 -11.23 -3.48 4.41
N ASP A 70 -10.74 -4.60 4.91
CA ASP A 70 -11.56 -5.56 5.68
C ASP A 70 -12.25 -4.90 6.87
N PHE A 71 -11.55 -4.01 7.56
CA PHE A 71 -12.10 -3.37 8.76
C PHE A 71 -13.21 -2.36 8.46
N MET A 72 -13.45 -2.04 7.19
CA MET A 72 -14.54 -1.16 6.77
C MET A 72 -15.70 -1.93 6.12
N LYS A 73 -15.58 -3.23 5.98
CA LYS A 73 -16.66 -4.07 5.46
C LYS A 73 -17.66 -4.39 6.56
N GLU A 74 -18.90 -4.35 6.21
CA GLU A 74 -19.97 -4.76 7.12
C GLU A 74 -20.20 -6.27 7.10
#